data_316625d0a090befe48b08b2a1a475b0f
#
_entry.id   316625d0a090befe48b08b2a1a475b0f
#
_cell.length_a   1.000
_cell.length_b   1.000
_cell.length_c   1.000
_cell.angle_alpha   90.00
_cell.angle_beta   90.00
_cell.angle_gamma   90.00
#
_symmetry.space_group_name_H-M   'P 1'
#
loop_
_entity.id
_entity.type
_entity.pdbx_description
1 polymer ?
#
loop_
_entity_poly.entity_id
_entity_poly.type
_entity_poly.pdbx_seq_one_letter_code
_entity_poly.pdbx_strand_id
1 'polypeptide(L)'
;MIKLRSIVVMIFLILTTVPVFSEAFGHSMFNSAESTFGGYRVQVATLPEFPEIGENSQILFRVTDIDFEEVDRFTLGARIFYNGQQIDAIPPKSYEGAHIEMDHVWQNSGNHIVRVDLYDMEGTSKVLTYTFNMGTQSPFGYIFFIAITIGALTLGVVVTYIYFPEKLKFKTSS
;
A
#
# COMPACT_ATOMS: atom_id res chain seq x y z
N MET A 1 -40.16 -24.11 -15.34
CA MET A 1 -39.02 -24.77 -14.67
C MET A 1 -37.74 -24.02 -15.02
N ILE A 2 -37.09 -23.40 -14.07
CA ILE A 2 -35.78 -22.76 -14.27
C ILE A 2 -34.76 -23.87 -14.50
N LYS A 3 -34.05 -23.80 -15.64
CA LYS A 3 -33.03 -24.80 -15.96
C LYS A 3 -31.88 -24.72 -14.99
N LEU A 4 -31.37 -25.83 -14.47
CA LEU A 4 -30.24 -25.90 -13.53
C LEU A 4 -29.06 -24.99 -13.95
N ARG A 5 -28.81 -24.89 -15.27
CA ARG A 5 -27.81 -24.00 -15.87
C ARG A 5 -28.02 -22.52 -15.51
N SER A 6 -29.29 -22.06 -15.53
CA SER A 6 -29.60 -20.67 -15.18
C SER A 6 -29.38 -20.38 -13.68
N ILE A 7 -29.64 -21.36 -12.81
CA ILE A 7 -29.42 -21.25 -11.37
C ILE A 7 -27.91 -21.12 -11.09
N VAL A 8 -27.07 -21.95 -11.70
CA VAL A 8 -25.61 -21.92 -11.53
C VAL A 8 -25.04 -20.57 -11.98
N VAL A 9 -25.50 -20.04 -13.12
CA VAL A 9 -25.06 -18.73 -13.61
C VAL A 9 -25.49 -17.60 -12.68
N MET A 10 -26.71 -17.66 -12.14
CA MET A 10 -27.22 -16.66 -11.21
C MET A 10 -26.46 -16.66 -9.90
N ILE A 11 -26.16 -17.83 -9.32
CA ILE A 11 -25.34 -17.99 -8.10
C ILE A 11 -23.94 -17.43 -8.36
N PHE A 12 -23.36 -17.74 -9.52
CA PHE A 12 -22.04 -17.27 -9.89
C PHE A 12 -22.00 -15.73 -10.03
N LEU A 13 -22.99 -15.13 -10.71
CA LEU A 13 -23.12 -13.68 -10.84
C LEU A 13 -23.26 -13.00 -9.46
N ILE A 14 -24.02 -13.59 -8.55
CA ILE A 14 -24.15 -13.09 -7.18
C ILE A 14 -22.80 -13.16 -6.44
N LEU A 15 -22.09 -14.28 -6.54
CA LEU A 15 -20.77 -14.45 -5.90
C LEU A 15 -19.70 -13.49 -6.43
N THR A 16 -19.77 -13.11 -7.71
CA THR A 16 -18.82 -12.15 -8.30
C THR A 16 -19.18 -10.69 -8.03
N THR A 17 -20.45 -10.39 -7.71
CA THR A 17 -20.90 -9.02 -7.42
C THR A 17 -20.81 -8.65 -5.94
N VAL A 18 -20.81 -9.62 -5.03
CA VAL A 18 -20.71 -9.37 -3.57
C VAL A 18 -19.44 -8.59 -3.17
N PRO A 19 -18.24 -8.84 -3.72
CA PRO A 19 -17.06 -8.06 -3.36
C PRO A 19 -17.06 -6.61 -3.88
N VAL A 20 -17.92 -6.28 -4.84
CA VAL A 20 -17.97 -4.91 -5.42
C VAL A 20 -18.63 -3.90 -4.49
N PHE A 21 -19.39 -4.38 -3.49
CA PHE A 21 -20.06 -3.54 -2.49
C PHE A 21 -19.31 -3.46 -1.15
N SER A 22 -18.14 -4.13 -1.01
CA SER A 22 -17.26 -3.77 0.09
C SER A 22 -16.83 -2.33 -0.18
N GLU A 23 -17.26 -1.40 0.67
CA GLU A 23 -16.72 -0.06 0.68
C GLU A 23 -15.20 -0.21 0.66
N ALA A 24 -14.60 0.09 -0.49
CA ALA A 24 -13.21 0.38 -0.55
C ALA A 24 -13.05 1.66 0.28
N PHE A 25 -12.90 1.51 1.58
CA PHE A 25 -12.26 2.54 2.38
C PHE A 25 -10.96 2.78 1.64
N GLY A 26 -10.87 3.95 1.01
CA GLY A 26 -9.68 4.38 0.33
C GLY A 26 -8.54 4.52 1.33
N HIS A 27 -8.02 3.40 1.77
CA HIS A 27 -6.65 3.34 2.22
C HIS A 27 -5.87 3.83 1.00
N SER A 28 -5.21 4.97 1.17
CA SER A 28 -4.41 5.57 0.12
C SER A 28 -3.75 4.43 -0.63
N MET A 29 -4.05 4.29 -1.92
CA MET A 29 -3.42 3.27 -2.78
C MET A 29 -1.90 3.54 -2.88
N PHE A 30 -1.44 4.58 -2.21
CA PHE A 30 -0.09 5.07 -2.14
C PHE A 30 0.54 4.64 -0.81
N ASN A 31 1.77 4.24 -0.85
CA ASN A 31 2.60 4.00 0.33
C ASN A 31 2.94 5.34 0.99
N SER A 32 1.91 6.00 1.47
CA SER A 32 1.96 7.29 2.13
C SER A 32 1.06 7.28 3.35
N ALA A 33 1.44 8.01 4.36
CA ALA A 33 0.67 8.14 5.59
C ALA A 33 0.82 9.55 6.15
N GLU A 34 -0.19 9.98 6.90
CA GLU A 34 -0.24 11.28 7.53
C GLU A 34 -0.64 11.12 8.99
N SER A 35 -0.07 11.95 9.86
CA SER A 35 -0.43 12.02 11.25
C SER A 35 -0.34 13.46 11.75
N THR A 36 -1.31 13.85 12.61
CA THR A 36 -1.37 15.17 13.21
C THR A 36 -1.20 15.04 14.73
N PHE A 37 -0.23 15.76 15.28
CA PHE A 37 0.04 15.80 16.72
C PHE A 37 0.77 17.10 17.11
N GLY A 38 0.47 17.65 18.29
CA GLY A 38 1.17 18.81 18.83
C GLY A 38 1.06 20.10 17.99
N GLY A 39 -0.01 20.26 17.21
CA GLY A 39 -0.21 21.43 16.35
C GLY A 39 0.45 21.31 14.98
N TYR A 40 1.09 20.19 14.67
CA TYR A 40 1.76 19.94 13.40
C TYR A 40 1.25 18.67 12.73
N ARG A 41 1.37 18.64 11.42
CA ARG A 41 1.01 17.54 10.55
C ARG A 41 2.26 17.05 9.83
N VAL A 42 2.51 15.77 9.91
CA VAL A 42 3.62 15.12 9.22
C VAL A 42 3.05 14.13 8.22
N GLN A 43 3.49 14.22 6.99
CA GLN A 43 3.22 13.25 5.92
C GLN A 43 4.51 12.53 5.58
N VAL A 44 4.42 11.23 5.37
CA VAL A 44 5.53 10.38 4.91
C VAL A 44 5.07 9.58 3.72
N ALA A 45 5.87 9.52 2.68
CA ALA A 45 5.63 8.70 1.50
C ALA A 45 6.92 8.07 0.99
N THR A 46 6.83 7.12 0.09
CA THR A 46 7.99 6.53 -0.60
C THR A 46 7.90 6.72 -2.10
N LEU A 47 9.05 6.88 -2.74
CA LEU A 47 9.20 6.91 -4.19
C LEU A 47 10.28 5.91 -4.62
N PRO A 48 9.98 4.87 -5.41
CA PRO A 48 8.64 4.51 -5.90
C PRO A 48 7.67 4.16 -4.76
N GLU A 49 6.37 4.11 -5.10
CA GLU A 49 5.29 3.83 -4.13
C GLU A 49 5.54 2.55 -3.32
N PHE A 50 5.99 1.50 -3.97
CA PHE A 50 6.41 0.26 -3.33
C PHE A 50 7.89 0.02 -3.65
N PRO A 51 8.80 0.46 -2.79
CA PRO A 51 10.23 0.29 -3.02
C PRO A 51 10.63 -1.18 -3.15
N GLU A 52 11.51 -1.48 -4.10
CA GLU A 52 12.11 -2.79 -4.24
C GLU A 52 13.28 -2.96 -3.26
N ILE A 53 13.47 -4.20 -2.82
CA ILE A 53 14.55 -4.51 -1.87
C ILE A 53 15.91 -4.43 -2.58
N GLY A 54 16.85 -3.71 -1.96
CA GLY A 54 18.19 -3.51 -2.49
C GLY A 54 18.31 -2.42 -3.57
N GLU A 55 17.19 -1.80 -3.97
CA GLU A 55 17.15 -0.72 -4.95
C GLU A 55 17.09 0.66 -4.26
N ASN A 56 17.61 1.68 -4.94
CA ASN A 56 17.51 3.05 -4.47
C ASN A 56 16.04 3.52 -4.51
N SER A 57 15.61 4.09 -3.41
CA SER A 57 14.31 4.71 -3.25
C SER A 57 14.45 6.01 -2.47
N GLN A 58 13.37 6.78 -2.39
CA GLN A 58 13.33 7.99 -1.58
C GLN A 58 12.23 7.88 -0.53
N ILE A 59 12.51 8.39 0.65
CA ILE A 59 11.50 8.68 1.67
C ILE A 59 11.23 10.18 1.60
N LEU A 60 9.98 10.52 1.36
CA LEU A 60 9.50 11.89 1.24
C LEU A 60 8.83 12.29 2.55
N PHE A 61 9.22 13.42 3.12
CA PHE A 61 8.60 13.99 4.30
C PHE A 61 8.03 15.36 3.96
N ARG A 62 6.84 15.63 4.48
CA ARG A 62 6.23 16.95 4.46
C ARG A 62 5.76 17.33 5.84
N VAL A 63 6.11 18.55 6.28
CA VAL A 63 5.72 19.09 7.58
C VAL A 63 4.92 20.36 7.36
N THR A 64 3.69 20.39 7.88
CA THR A 64 2.82 21.58 7.88
C THR A 64 2.27 21.81 9.27
N ASP A 65 1.72 22.96 9.49
CA ASP A 65 0.87 23.18 10.67
C ASP A 65 -0.52 22.53 10.50
N ILE A 66 -1.42 22.78 11.48
CA ILE A 66 -2.76 22.22 11.49
C ILE A 66 -3.66 22.80 10.37
N ASP A 67 -3.35 23.99 9.89
CA ASP A 67 -4.10 24.72 8.83
C ASP A 67 -3.54 24.42 7.42
N PHE A 68 -2.61 23.46 7.31
CA PHE A 68 -1.90 23.07 6.07
C PHE A 68 -0.91 24.11 5.54
N GLU A 69 -0.57 25.12 6.34
CA GLU A 69 0.49 26.04 5.99
C GLU A 69 1.86 25.39 6.16
N GLU A 70 2.75 25.66 5.24
CA GLU A 70 4.09 25.07 5.25
C GLU A 70 4.94 25.69 6.36
N VAL A 71 5.67 24.84 7.08
CA VAL A 71 6.59 25.29 8.12
C VAL A 71 7.92 25.68 7.47
N ASP A 72 8.32 26.94 7.67
CA ASP A 72 9.53 27.50 7.05
C ASP A 72 10.82 26.78 7.46
N ARG A 73 10.87 26.32 8.71
CA ARG A 73 12.04 25.66 9.26
C ARG A 73 11.67 24.67 10.35
N PHE A 74 12.28 23.49 10.33
CA PHE A 74 12.13 22.47 11.37
C PHE A 74 13.37 21.58 11.46
N THR A 75 13.54 20.91 12.61
CA THR A 75 14.56 19.89 12.81
C THR A 75 13.88 18.52 12.85
N LEU A 76 14.25 17.62 11.93
CA LEU A 76 13.67 16.30 11.80
C LEU A 76 14.74 15.23 11.91
N GLY A 77 14.45 14.18 12.70
CA GLY A 77 15.13 12.89 12.68
C GLY A 77 14.13 11.77 12.40
N ALA A 78 14.60 10.66 11.85
CA ALA A 78 13.74 9.49 11.64
C ALA A 78 14.42 8.20 12.08
N ARG A 79 13.63 7.23 12.51
CA ARG A 79 14.09 5.89 12.91
C ARG A 79 13.22 4.85 12.23
N ILE A 80 13.84 3.86 11.61
CA ILE A 80 13.17 2.82 10.86
C ILE A 80 13.27 1.51 11.63
N PHE A 81 12.13 0.86 11.82
CA PHE A 81 12.02 -0.41 12.54
C PHE A 81 11.45 -1.50 11.61
N TYR A 82 11.97 -2.70 11.77
CA TYR A 82 11.46 -3.90 11.15
C TYR A 82 11.35 -5.01 12.19
N ASN A 83 10.20 -5.68 12.29
CA ASN A 83 9.92 -6.72 13.30
C ASN A 83 10.26 -6.28 14.73
N GLY A 84 10.00 -5.01 15.06
CA GLY A 84 10.24 -4.45 16.39
C GLY A 84 11.71 -4.04 16.68
N GLN A 85 12.63 -4.31 15.77
CA GLN A 85 14.03 -3.90 15.88
C GLN A 85 14.30 -2.64 15.06
N GLN A 86 15.03 -1.70 15.60
CA GLN A 86 15.52 -0.56 14.85
C GLN A 86 16.60 -1.03 13.88
N ILE A 87 16.37 -0.84 12.59
CA ILE A 87 17.28 -1.25 11.52
C ILE A 87 18.05 -0.08 10.92
N ASP A 88 17.51 1.14 11.03
CA ASP A 88 18.16 2.34 10.52
C ASP A 88 17.75 3.58 11.31
N ALA A 89 18.57 4.64 11.24
CA ALA A 89 18.30 5.93 11.87
C ALA A 89 18.89 7.07 11.04
N ILE A 90 18.04 8.04 10.74
CA ILE A 90 18.40 9.32 10.15
C ILE A 90 18.61 10.31 11.30
N PRO A 91 19.82 10.82 11.50
CA PRO A 91 20.10 11.72 12.62
C PRO A 91 19.33 13.04 12.46
N PRO A 92 18.98 13.71 13.57
CA PRO A 92 18.32 14.99 13.53
C PRO A 92 19.13 16.03 12.74
N LYS A 93 18.45 16.70 11.80
CA LYS A 93 19.02 17.77 10.98
C LYS A 93 17.97 18.85 10.78
N SER A 94 18.39 20.12 10.77
CA SER A 94 17.51 21.23 10.46
C SER A 94 17.36 21.39 8.96
N TYR A 95 16.13 21.63 8.53
CA TYR A 95 15.72 21.83 7.14
C TYR A 95 14.96 23.13 7.00
N GLU A 96 15.07 23.74 5.84
CA GLU A 96 14.31 24.92 5.42
C GLU A 96 13.30 24.48 4.35
N GLY A 97 12.06 24.95 4.46
CA GLY A 97 10.95 24.53 3.62
C GLY A 97 10.27 23.27 4.12
N ALA A 98 9.07 23.02 3.64
CA ALA A 98 8.17 21.99 4.13
C ALA A 98 8.47 20.55 3.62
N HIS A 99 9.21 20.43 2.53
CA HIS A 99 9.45 19.15 1.84
C HIS A 99 10.90 18.70 1.97
N ILE A 100 11.09 17.43 2.31
CA ILE A 100 12.40 16.79 2.37
C ILE A 100 12.33 15.47 1.60
N GLU A 101 13.37 15.21 0.82
CA GLU A 101 13.60 13.94 0.13
C GLU A 101 14.88 13.32 0.69
N MET A 102 14.81 12.04 1.03
CA MET A 102 15.96 11.30 1.56
C MET A 102 16.10 9.98 0.82
N ASP A 103 17.28 9.75 0.26
CA ASP A 103 17.61 8.47 -0.37
C ASP A 103 17.68 7.37 0.71
N HIS A 104 17.07 6.23 0.40
CA HIS A 104 17.06 5.07 1.28
C HIS A 104 17.00 3.76 0.50
N VAL A 105 17.71 2.75 0.98
CA VAL A 105 17.70 1.39 0.41
C VAL A 105 17.11 0.43 1.41
N TRP A 106 15.92 -0.08 1.11
CA TRP A 106 15.24 -1.05 1.96
C TRP A 106 15.89 -2.43 1.86
N GLN A 107 16.15 -3.06 3.00
CA GLN A 107 16.83 -4.36 3.06
C GLN A 107 15.86 -5.53 3.32
N ASN A 108 14.64 -5.24 3.75
CA ASN A 108 13.67 -6.24 4.16
C ASN A 108 12.34 -6.01 3.44
N SER A 109 11.67 -7.10 3.05
CA SER A 109 10.35 -7.03 2.44
C SER A 109 9.24 -6.97 3.49
N GLY A 110 8.17 -6.24 3.18
CA GLY A 110 6.99 -6.17 4.02
C GLY A 110 6.83 -4.83 4.74
N ASN A 111 6.24 -4.87 5.93
CA ASN A 111 5.87 -3.65 6.66
C ASN A 111 6.99 -3.17 7.58
N HIS A 112 7.30 -1.89 7.48
CA HIS A 112 8.26 -1.18 8.33
C HIS A 112 7.52 -0.12 9.13
N ILE A 113 8.03 0.18 10.31
CA ILE A 113 7.56 1.31 11.12
C ILE A 113 8.59 2.42 11.02
N VAL A 114 8.17 3.56 10.46
CA VAL A 114 8.96 4.77 10.39
C VAL A 114 8.50 5.71 11.51
N ARG A 115 9.39 6.03 12.45
CA ARG A 115 9.16 7.03 13.50
C ARG A 115 9.86 8.31 13.12
N VAL A 116 9.11 9.39 13.04
CA VAL A 116 9.61 10.73 12.74
C VAL A 116 9.57 11.54 14.02
N ASP A 117 10.71 12.11 14.38
CA ASP A 117 10.85 12.97 15.54
C ASP A 117 11.08 14.42 15.06
N LEU A 118 10.17 15.32 15.41
CA LEU A 118 10.33 16.76 15.19
C LEU A 118 10.87 17.40 16.48
N TYR A 119 11.94 18.16 16.32
CA TYR A 119 12.62 18.89 17.39
C TYR A 119 12.42 20.39 17.22
N ASP A 120 12.49 21.13 18.30
CA ASP A 120 12.53 22.60 18.33
C ASP A 120 11.33 23.27 17.62
N MET A 121 10.16 22.62 17.69
CA MET A 121 8.95 23.18 17.12
C MET A 121 8.38 24.29 17.98
N GLU A 122 7.85 25.34 17.33
CA GLU A 122 7.23 26.47 18.04
C GLU A 122 6.07 26.00 18.94
N GLY A 123 5.98 26.57 20.12
CA GLY A 123 4.94 26.24 21.09
C GLY A 123 5.18 24.97 21.91
N THR A 124 6.27 24.24 21.67
CA THR A 124 6.62 23.06 22.46
C THR A 124 8.12 22.94 22.71
N SER A 125 8.49 22.59 23.95
CA SER A 125 9.87 22.21 24.31
C SER A 125 10.11 20.70 24.22
N LYS A 126 9.12 19.93 23.77
CA LYS A 126 9.17 18.46 23.70
C LYS A 126 9.36 18.01 22.27
N VAL A 127 10.06 16.91 22.09
CA VAL A 127 10.13 16.21 20.81
C VAL A 127 8.76 15.64 20.47
N LEU A 128 8.25 15.95 19.29
CA LEU A 128 7.01 15.41 18.78
C LEU A 128 7.31 14.16 17.95
N THR A 129 6.84 13.00 18.38
CA THR A 129 7.08 11.73 17.70
C THR A 129 5.84 11.26 16.97
N TYR A 130 5.99 10.98 15.69
CA TYR A 130 4.97 10.43 14.80
C TYR A 130 5.36 9.01 14.39
N THR A 131 4.37 8.14 14.14
CA THR A 131 4.63 6.75 13.79
C THR A 131 3.82 6.39 12.55
N PHE A 132 4.51 5.85 11.54
CA PHE A 132 3.94 5.51 10.24
C PHE A 132 4.26 4.06 9.88
N ASN A 133 3.34 3.41 9.14
CA ASN A 133 3.57 2.11 8.53
C ASN A 133 3.90 2.32 7.06
N MET A 134 5.08 1.86 6.64
CA MET A 134 5.55 1.92 5.25
C MET A 134 5.78 0.52 4.73
N GLY A 135 5.22 0.21 3.57
CA GLY A 135 5.38 -1.07 2.91
C GLY A 135 6.51 -1.07 1.90
N THR A 136 7.21 -2.18 1.79
CA THR A 136 8.09 -2.46 0.66
C THR A 136 7.48 -3.54 -0.20
N GLN A 137 8.00 -3.76 -1.42
CA GLN A 137 7.51 -4.79 -2.31
C GLN A 137 7.44 -6.14 -1.59
N SER A 138 6.24 -6.72 -1.63
CA SER A 138 5.97 -8.02 -1.02
C SER A 138 5.57 -9.01 -2.11
N PRO A 139 6.06 -10.26 -2.05
CA PRO A 139 5.67 -11.32 -2.98
C PRO A 139 4.16 -11.60 -2.97
N PHE A 140 3.44 -11.19 -1.93
CA PHE A 140 1.98 -11.34 -1.84
C PHE A 140 1.22 -10.63 -2.97
N GLY A 141 1.71 -9.49 -3.48
CA GLY A 141 1.13 -8.82 -4.64
C GLY A 141 1.10 -9.71 -5.87
N TYR A 142 2.22 -10.36 -6.18
CA TYR A 142 2.32 -11.29 -7.30
C TYR A 142 1.43 -12.53 -7.12
N ILE A 143 1.39 -13.09 -5.90
CA ILE A 143 0.52 -14.23 -5.57
C ILE A 143 -0.94 -13.87 -5.80
N PHE A 144 -1.36 -12.68 -5.40
CA PHE A 144 -2.72 -12.20 -5.60
C PHE A 144 -3.08 -12.08 -7.10
N PHE A 145 -2.21 -11.48 -7.92
CA PHE A 145 -2.42 -11.40 -9.36
C PHE A 145 -2.47 -12.78 -10.03
N ILE A 146 -1.59 -13.69 -9.63
CA ILE A 146 -1.60 -15.07 -10.13
C ILE A 146 -2.91 -15.77 -9.76
N ALA A 147 -3.36 -15.64 -8.52
CA ALA A 147 -4.61 -16.26 -8.06
C ALA A 147 -5.83 -15.74 -8.82
N ILE A 148 -5.94 -14.42 -9.04
CA ILE A 148 -7.01 -13.81 -9.85
C ILE A 148 -6.96 -14.33 -11.29
N THR A 149 -5.77 -14.39 -11.88
CA THR A 149 -5.61 -14.85 -13.27
C THR A 149 -6.03 -16.30 -13.41
N ILE A 150 -5.61 -17.18 -12.52
CA ILE A 150 -6.01 -18.59 -12.50
C ILE A 150 -7.52 -18.70 -12.30
N GLY A 151 -8.10 -17.94 -11.38
CA GLY A 151 -9.54 -17.92 -11.13
C GLY A 151 -10.33 -17.49 -12.37
N ALA A 152 -9.91 -16.43 -13.06
CA ALA A 152 -10.55 -15.95 -14.30
C ALA A 152 -10.45 -16.97 -15.43
N LEU A 153 -9.30 -17.61 -15.62
CA LEU A 153 -9.12 -18.66 -16.62
C LEU A 153 -10.00 -19.89 -16.34
N THR A 154 -10.01 -20.35 -15.09
CA THR A 154 -10.86 -21.47 -14.66
C THR A 154 -12.32 -21.17 -14.91
N LEU A 155 -12.75 -19.96 -14.59
CA LEU A 155 -14.10 -19.50 -14.88
C LEU A 155 -14.41 -19.54 -16.39
N GLY A 156 -13.52 -19.01 -17.22
CA GLY A 156 -13.67 -19.03 -18.66
C GLY A 156 -13.86 -20.45 -19.21
N VAL A 157 -13.08 -21.40 -18.70
CA VAL A 157 -13.19 -22.83 -19.04
C VAL A 157 -14.55 -23.39 -18.62
N VAL A 158 -15.00 -23.14 -17.40
CA VAL A 158 -16.30 -23.61 -16.88
C VAL A 158 -17.45 -23.03 -17.68
N VAL A 159 -17.44 -21.74 -17.97
CA VAL A 159 -18.46 -21.08 -18.79
C VAL A 159 -18.48 -21.68 -20.20
N THR A 160 -17.31 -21.85 -20.82
CA THR A 160 -17.21 -22.46 -22.16
C THR A 160 -17.73 -23.88 -22.16
N TYR A 161 -17.43 -24.70 -21.17
CA TYR A 161 -17.92 -26.05 -21.04
C TYR A 161 -19.43 -26.12 -20.87
N ILE A 162 -20.04 -25.21 -20.13
CA ILE A 162 -21.48 -25.17 -19.88
C ILE A 162 -22.25 -24.67 -21.09
N TYR A 163 -21.77 -23.63 -21.76
CA TYR A 163 -22.49 -22.94 -22.83
C TYR A 163 -22.18 -23.44 -24.23
N PHE A 164 -20.96 -23.97 -24.45
CA PHE A 164 -20.48 -24.41 -25.76
C PHE A 164 -19.99 -25.87 -25.77
N PRO A 165 -20.76 -26.83 -25.23
CA PRO A 165 -20.32 -28.24 -25.09
C PRO A 165 -19.98 -28.90 -26.44
N GLU A 166 -20.59 -28.45 -27.54
CA GLU A 166 -20.34 -29.01 -28.87
C GLU A 166 -18.99 -28.61 -29.47
N LYS A 167 -18.46 -27.46 -29.07
CA LYS A 167 -17.15 -26.97 -29.55
C LYS A 167 -15.98 -27.66 -28.86
N LEU A 168 -16.22 -28.28 -27.72
CA LEU A 168 -15.21 -29.00 -26.92
C LEU A 168 -15.14 -30.49 -27.19
N LYS A 169 -16.03 -31.05 -28.06
CA LYS A 169 -15.90 -32.42 -28.51
C LYS A 169 -14.70 -32.54 -29.45
N PHE A 170 -13.58 -32.99 -28.90
CA PHE A 170 -12.46 -33.42 -29.73
C PHE A 170 -12.99 -34.47 -30.71
N LYS A 171 -12.87 -34.24 -32.03
CA LYS A 171 -13.06 -35.25 -33.05
C LYS A 171 -12.04 -36.35 -32.78
N THR A 172 -12.44 -37.42 -32.13
CA THR A 172 -11.67 -38.66 -32.11
C THR A 172 -11.65 -39.17 -33.53
N SER A 173 -10.55 -38.93 -34.23
CA SER A 173 -10.29 -39.54 -35.56
C SER A 173 -9.97 -40.99 -35.28
N SER A 174 -10.91 -41.87 -35.64
CA SER A 174 -10.67 -43.31 -35.82
C SER A 174 -10.07 -43.56 -37.19
#